data_269aefa39b6c3538a8e1efcff84ca2dd
#
_entry.id   269aefa39b6c3538a8e1efcff84ca2dd
#
_cell.length_a   1.000
_cell.length_b   1.000
_cell.length_c   1.000
_cell.angle_alpha   90.00
_cell.angle_beta   90.00
_cell.angle_gamma   90.00
#
_symmetry.space_group_name_H-M   'P 1'
#
loop_
_entity.id
_entity.type
_entity.pdbx_description
1 polymer ?
#
loop_
_entity_poly.entity_id
_entity_poly.type
_entity_poly.pdbx_seq_one_letter_code
_entity_poly.pdbx_strand_id
1 'polypeptide(L)'
;MSVSNHGGAQLAEAVRHAYAAGQDDYHLEPMVLTERGVPVGRIRDHDAVVFCCRRGEREIELTELFTADDFRAVERRKLKDLYFAILTLYHDKFKHLPIAFAPEHVVKPLAQVLSEAGKTQFHCAESEKFAHVTFFFNGGENTPFPGEEDVCVPSPKGIDFDQKPELSLPEVARTVAGALGKYDFIVTNFANGDVIGHTQNTAAKLDACGYVSRALEQVVDAALAQDYVVAITADHGNIEKLYTVAGKPDGSHTTNLVPFILIDSRQEDPISLRDGALCDVAPTILDVMGLPQPLEMTGRSLAEGHTWGRGRRMLLIICDGWGLGAGDEGDAIHLAHTPYWDALLENRSWCRLQASREFVGLGAGKAGNSEAGHSNLGAGRCVMQDDVRLDAAVQDGSFARNPVFLEAIEHARRNHASLHLLAYLTHKSSHGCIDYPLAICEMAKKQGLEEVYFHIIFDGRSTEPGSAPALLAELDSRLDQIGLGRIVDGVGRGVVLDRDKNYDKVKRVYDALTDGLGAWYS
;
A
#
# COMPACT_ATOMS: atom_id res chain seq x y z
N MET A 1 -36.16 -11.27 -23.86
CA MET A 1 -35.00 -11.20 -22.91
C MET A 1 -35.54 -11.77 -21.61
N SER A 2 -35.03 -12.91 -21.13
CA SER A 2 -35.35 -13.40 -19.78
C SER A 2 -34.82 -12.36 -18.81
N VAL A 3 -35.66 -11.90 -17.89
CA VAL A 3 -35.20 -11.04 -16.79
C VAL A 3 -34.20 -11.88 -15.99
N SER A 4 -32.99 -11.39 -15.89
CA SER A 4 -31.93 -12.00 -15.03
C SER A 4 -32.50 -12.12 -13.61
N ASN A 5 -32.41 -13.30 -13.02
CA ASN A 5 -32.94 -13.56 -11.67
C ASN A 5 -31.87 -13.46 -10.58
N HIS A 6 -30.78 -12.69 -10.84
CA HIS A 6 -29.67 -12.57 -9.91
C HIS A 6 -29.83 -11.44 -8.89
N GLY A 7 -30.88 -10.62 -8.96
CA GLY A 7 -31.20 -9.60 -7.95
C GLY A 7 -30.63 -8.20 -8.24
N GLY A 8 -29.73 -8.05 -9.21
CA GLY A 8 -29.11 -6.75 -9.51
C GLY A 8 -30.09 -5.73 -10.08
N ALA A 9 -31.01 -6.14 -10.91
CA ALA A 9 -32.06 -5.25 -11.46
C ALA A 9 -32.95 -4.68 -10.35
N GLN A 10 -33.37 -5.50 -9.39
CA GLN A 10 -34.17 -5.08 -8.24
C GLN A 10 -33.38 -4.12 -7.33
N LEU A 11 -32.11 -4.44 -7.01
CA LEU A 11 -31.28 -3.56 -6.22
C LEU A 11 -31.02 -2.22 -6.95
N ALA A 12 -30.81 -2.26 -8.27
CA ALA A 12 -30.63 -1.04 -9.06
C ALA A 12 -31.86 -0.12 -9.01
N GLU A 13 -33.07 -0.68 -8.98
CA GLU A 13 -34.29 0.08 -8.79
C GLU A 13 -34.37 0.72 -7.41
N ALA A 14 -34.06 -0.04 -6.35
CA ALA A 14 -34.00 0.46 -4.98
C ALA A 14 -32.94 1.59 -4.82
N VAL A 15 -31.79 1.46 -5.47
CA VAL A 15 -30.74 2.51 -5.50
C VAL A 15 -31.25 3.77 -6.19
N ARG A 16 -31.96 3.67 -7.32
CA ARG A 16 -32.55 4.85 -7.97
C ARG A 16 -33.59 5.57 -7.09
N HIS A 17 -34.38 4.83 -6.31
CA HIS A 17 -35.30 5.42 -5.34
C HIS A 17 -34.52 6.13 -4.20
N ALA A 18 -33.43 5.55 -3.71
CA ALA A 18 -32.60 6.17 -2.71
C ALA A 18 -31.93 7.48 -3.22
N TYR A 19 -31.48 7.50 -4.49
CA TYR A 19 -30.95 8.72 -5.12
C TYR A 19 -32.04 9.80 -5.24
N ALA A 20 -33.25 9.43 -5.61
CA ALA A 20 -34.39 10.36 -5.66
C ALA A 20 -34.73 10.94 -4.26
N ALA A 21 -34.40 10.22 -3.19
CA ALA A 21 -34.50 10.66 -1.80
C ALA A 21 -33.27 11.44 -1.30
N GLY A 22 -32.29 11.72 -2.17
CA GLY A 22 -31.12 12.53 -1.86
C GLY A 22 -29.92 11.76 -1.27
N GLN A 23 -29.93 10.43 -1.31
CA GLN A 23 -28.76 9.64 -0.95
C GLN A 23 -27.79 9.55 -2.14
N ASP A 24 -26.52 9.27 -1.87
CA ASP A 24 -25.46 8.99 -2.85
C ASP A 24 -24.85 7.61 -2.62
N ASP A 25 -24.07 7.11 -3.58
CA ASP A 25 -23.42 5.79 -3.51
C ASP A 25 -22.64 5.56 -2.19
N TYR A 26 -22.01 6.61 -1.66
CA TYR A 26 -21.19 6.51 -0.46
C TYR A 26 -22.03 6.35 0.83
N HIS A 27 -23.23 6.96 0.87
CA HIS A 27 -24.08 7.03 2.06
C HIS A 27 -25.34 6.16 1.95
N LEU A 28 -25.47 5.30 0.94
CA LEU A 28 -26.62 4.39 0.82
C LEU A 28 -26.78 3.57 2.11
N GLU A 29 -27.96 3.68 2.72
CA GLU A 29 -28.33 2.87 3.87
C GLU A 29 -28.54 1.40 3.48
N PRO A 30 -28.46 0.44 4.42
CA PRO A 30 -28.62 -0.97 4.10
C PRO A 30 -29.97 -1.26 3.43
N MET A 31 -29.92 -1.87 2.24
CA MET A 31 -31.07 -2.33 1.45
C MET A 31 -31.04 -3.85 1.39
N VAL A 32 -32.19 -4.52 1.62
CA VAL A 32 -32.28 -5.97 1.72
C VAL A 32 -33.35 -6.51 0.76
N LEU A 33 -32.95 -7.49 -0.06
CA LEU A 33 -33.87 -8.20 -0.96
C LEU A 33 -34.85 -9.06 -0.15
N THR A 34 -36.12 -8.94 -0.48
CA THR A 34 -37.16 -9.78 0.11
C THR A 34 -37.96 -10.53 -0.97
N GLU A 35 -38.30 -11.76 -0.69
CA GLU A 35 -39.28 -12.53 -1.47
C GLU A 35 -40.47 -12.85 -0.60
N ARG A 36 -41.66 -12.45 -1.04
CA ARG A 36 -42.92 -12.62 -0.29
C ARG A 36 -42.83 -12.09 1.15
N GLY A 37 -42.06 -10.98 1.36
CA GLY A 37 -41.87 -10.37 2.66
C GLY A 37 -40.86 -11.08 3.56
N VAL A 38 -40.03 -12.00 3.04
CA VAL A 38 -39.01 -12.71 3.76
C VAL A 38 -37.63 -12.30 3.20
N PRO A 39 -36.68 -11.82 4.03
CA PRO A 39 -35.33 -11.53 3.60
C PRO A 39 -34.59 -12.75 3.04
N VAL A 40 -33.96 -12.56 1.87
CA VAL A 40 -33.21 -13.59 1.15
C VAL A 40 -31.72 -13.50 1.48
N GLY A 41 -31.01 -14.62 1.49
CA GLY A 41 -29.55 -14.69 1.54
C GLY A 41 -28.92 -14.13 2.82
N ARG A 42 -29.59 -14.25 3.96
CA ARG A 42 -29.04 -13.86 5.27
C ARG A 42 -27.91 -14.79 5.68
N ILE A 43 -26.85 -14.23 6.26
CA ILE A 43 -25.77 -15.02 6.84
C ILE A 43 -26.26 -15.72 8.13
N ARG A 44 -26.05 -17.03 8.22
CA ARG A 44 -26.54 -17.88 9.29
C ARG A 44 -25.42 -18.70 9.92
N ASP A 45 -25.77 -19.43 10.97
CA ASP A 45 -24.88 -20.45 11.57
C ASP A 45 -24.46 -21.46 10.48
N HIS A 46 -23.17 -21.87 10.50
CA HIS A 46 -22.54 -22.82 9.58
C HIS A 46 -22.29 -22.32 8.15
N ASP A 47 -22.62 -21.07 7.82
CA ASP A 47 -22.29 -20.49 6.52
C ASP A 47 -20.80 -20.20 6.40
N ALA A 48 -20.36 -19.96 5.17
CA ALA A 48 -19.04 -19.42 4.86
C ALA A 48 -19.14 -17.99 4.35
N VAL A 49 -18.27 -17.11 4.83
CA VAL A 49 -18.16 -15.72 4.40
C VAL A 49 -16.76 -15.48 3.89
N VAL A 50 -16.64 -14.86 2.71
CA VAL A 50 -15.38 -14.30 2.23
C VAL A 50 -15.53 -12.79 2.12
N PHE A 51 -14.76 -12.04 2.92
CA PHE A 51 -14.73 -10.60 2.84
C PHE A 51 -13.76 -10.17 1.74
N CYS A 52 -14.31 -9.85 0.56
CA CYS A 52 -13.56 -9.55 -0.65
C CYS A 52 -13.00 -8.12 -0.68
N CYS A 53 -12.53 -7.62 0.46
CA CYS A 53 -11.84 -6.35 0.60
C CYS A 53 -10.37 -6.61 0.96
N ARG A 54 -9.46 -5.73 0.53
CA ARG A 54 -8.02 -5.99 0.56
C ARG A 54 -7.18 -4.93 1.29
N ARG A 55 -7.76 -3.88 1.84
CA ARG A 55 -6.97 -2.82 2.46
C ARG A 55 -7.64 -2.18 3.64
N GLY A 56 -6.95 -2.21 4.76
CA GLY A 56 -6.91 -1.14 5.72
C GLY A 56 -7.83 -1.20 6.90
N GLU A 57 -7.82 -0.10 7.56
CA GLU A 57 -8.47 0.15 8.84
C GLU A 57 -10.00 0.06 8.79
N ARG A 58 -10.59 0.16 7.58
CA ARG A 58 -12.05 0.27 7.41
C ARG A 58 -12.79 -1.06 7.49
N GLU A 59 -12.11 -2.17 7.23
CA GLU A 59 -12.69 -3.51 7.31
C GLU A 59 -12.74 -4.06 8.75
N ILE A 60 -12.05 -3.38 9.67
CA ILE A 60 -11.84 -3.85 11.05
C ILE A 60 -13.15 -4.04 11.79
N GLU A 61 -14.01 -3.02 11.83
CA GLU A 61 -15.20 -3.01 12.69
C GLU A 61 -16.21 -4.08 12.29
N LEU A 62 -16.47 -4.26 10.98
CA LEU A 62 -17.37 -5.31 10.51
C LEU A 62 -16.77 -6.70 10.76
N THR A 63 -15.47 -6.88 10.53
CA THR A 63 -14.78 -8.16 10.82
C THR A 63 -14.86 -8.52 12.30
N GLU A 64 -14.71 -7.56 13.21
CA GLU A 64 -14.89 -7.78 14.65
C GLU A 64 -16.32 -8.20 15.01
N LEU A 65 -17.31 -7.57 14.38
CA LEU A 65 -18.72 -7.94 14.58
C LEU A 65 -18.98 -9.40 14.22
N PHE A 66 -18.32 -9.95 13.19
CA PHE A 66 -18.47 -11.35 12.83
C PHE A 66 -17.61 -12.30 13.67
N THR A 67 -16.39 -11.90 14.02
CA THR A 67 -15.35 -12.87 14.46
C THR A 67 -14.95 -12.78 15.93
N ALA A 68 -15.10 -11.60 16.57
CA ALA A 68 -14.65 -11.46 17.96
C ALA A 68 -15.47 -12.28 18.94
N ASP A 69 -14.80 -13.01 19.85
CA ASP A 69 -15.45 -13.81 20.89
C ASP A 69 -16.04 -12.94 22.00
N ASP A 70 -15.27 -12.02 22.54
CA ASP A 70 -15.68 -11.09 23.57
C ASP A 70 -15.82 -9.69 22.98
N PHE A 71 -16.99 -9.43 22.38
CA PHE A 71 -17.32 -8.16 21.77
C PHE A 71 -18.38 -7.42 22.58
N ARG A 72 -18.04 -6.21 23.04
CA ARG A 72 -18.87 -5.44 24.00
C ARG A 72 -19.32 -4.07 23.51
N ALA A 73 -18.85 -3.64 22.34
CA ALA A 73 -19.17 -2.29 21.85
C ALA A 73 -20.67 -2.13 21.55
N VAL A 74 -21.29 -3.17 20.96
CA VAL A 74 -22.74 -3.24 20.72
C VAL A 74 -23.23 -4.66 20.96
N GLU A 75 -24.51 -4.81 21.31
CA GLU A 75 -25.15 -6.14 21.41
C GLU A 75 -25.36 -6.73 20.02
N ARG A 76 -24.95 -7.99 19.81
CA ARG A 76 -25.13 -8.73 18.58
C ARG A 76 -25.39 -10.22 18.80
N ARG A 77 -26.08 -10.86 17.89
CA ARG A 77 -26.12 -12.32 17.83
C ARG A 77 -24.78 -12.83 17.29
N LYS A 78 -24.07 -13.64 18.03
CA LYS A 78 -22.88 -14.35 17.52
C LYS A 78 -23.32 -15.56 16.72
N LEU A 79 -22.84 -15.67 15.47
CA LEU A 79 -23.06 -16.84 14.62
C LEU A 79 -22.15 -17.99 15.05
N LYS A 80 -22.68 -19.22 14.98
CA LYS A 80 -21.98 -20.45 15.36
C LYS A 80 -21.36 -21.09 14.13
N ASP A 81 -20.14 -21.62 14.29
CA ASP A 81 -19.42 -22.37 13.26
C ASP A 81 -19.41 -21.62 11.90
N LEU A 82 -19.22 -20.31 11.95
CA LEU A 82 -19.08 -19.46 10.77
C LEU A 82 -17.64 -19.56 10.25
N TYR A 83 -17.46 -19.97 8.99
CA TYR A 83 -16.16 -19.84 8.34
C TYR A 83 -16.02 -18.42 7.79
N PHE A 84 -15.18 -17.61 8.40
CA PHE A 84 -14.96 -16.21 7.98
C PHE A 84 -13.54 -16.02 7.46
N ALA A 85 -13.39 -15.80 6.16
CA ALA A 85 -12.10 -15.59 5.51
C ALA A 85 -11.94 -14.13 5.03
N ILE A 86 -10.71 -13.66 5.06
CA ILE A 86 -10.32 -12.34 4.56
C ILE A 86 -9.36 -12.48 3.37
N LEU A 87 -9.40 -11.53 2.43
CA LEU A 87 -8.52 -11.56 1.26
C LEU A 87 -7.06 -11.36 1.65
N THR A 88 -6.78 -10.31 2.41
CA THR A 88 -5.43 -9.92 2.87
C THR A 88 -5.48 -9.61 4.36
N LEU A 89 -4.34 -9.66 5.04
CA LEU A 89 -4.25 -9.26 6.43
C LEU A 89 -4.18 -7.73 6.54
N TYR A 90 -5.20 -7.12 7.11
CA TYR A 90 -5.27 -5.68 7.31
C TYR A 90 -5.12 -5.23 8.78
N HIS A 91 -5.00 -6.15 9.72
CA HIS A 91 -4.64 -5.86 11.11
C HIS A 91 -4.19 -7.13 11.84
N ASP A 92 -3.16 -7.04 12.67
CA ASP A 92 -2.54 -8.16 13.38
C ASP A 92 -3.49 -8.98 14.24
N LYS A 93 -4.53 -8.36 14.80
CA LYS A 93 -5.55 -9.08 15.59
C LYS A 93 -6.33 -10.13 14.80
N PHE A 94 -6.29 -10.08 13.48
CA PHE A 94 -6.95 -11.03 12.58
C PHE A 94 -6.03 -12.13 12.04
N LYS A 95 -4.78 -12.23 12.51
CA LYS A 95 -3.84 -13.32 12.12
C LYS A 95 -4.38 -14.73 12.37
N HIS A 96 -5.39 -14.86 13.23
CA HIS A 96 -6.03 -16.14 13.54
C HIS A 96 -7.11 -16.56 12.52
N LEU A 97 -7.54 -15.66 11.64
CA LEU A 97 -8.51 -15.94 10.59
C LEU A 97 -7.85 -16.61 9.38
N PRO A 98 -8.62 -17.36 8.56
CA PRO A 98 -8.18 -17.76 7.23
C PRO A 98 -7.89 -16.54 6.35
N ILE A 99 -6.64 -16.40 5.90
CA ILE A 99 -6.15 -15.28 5.07
C ILE A 99 -5.78 -15.84 3.71
N ALA A 100 -6.49 -15.42 2.66
CA ALA A 100 -6.27 -15.93 1.30
C ALA A 100 -4.90 -15.54 0.72
N PHE A 101 -4.52 -14.28 0.91
CA PHE A 101 -3.23 -13.73 0.48
C PHE A 101 -2.56 -13.10 1.70
N ALA A 102 -1.90 -13.93 2.49
CA ALA A 102 -1.12 -13.46 3.63
C ALA A 102 -0.01 -12.48 3.17
N PRO A 103 0.36 -11.50 4.00
CA PRO A 103 1.48 -10.62 3.68
C PRO A 103 2.73 -11.45 3.34
N GLU A 104 3.43 -11.07 2.29
CA GLU A 104 4.72 -11.65 2.00
C GLU A 104 5.75 -11.09 2.98
N HIS A 105 6.30 -11.94 3.82
CA HIS A 105 7.51 -11.60 4.54
C HIS A 105 8.66 -11.43 3.55
N VAL A 106 9.29 -10.28 3.58
CA VAL A 106 10.53 -10.07 2.87
C VAL A 106 11.64 -10.80 3.62
N VAL A 107 11.94 -12.01 3.17
CA VAL A 107 13.05 -12.82 3.74
C VAL A 107 14.37 -12.20 3.33
N LYS A 108 15.34 -12.12 4.27
CA LYS A 108 16.67 -11.57 4.03
C LYS A 108 16.67 -10.12 3.50
N PRO A 109 15.93 -9.17 4.12
CA PRO A 109 16.16 -7.76 3.81
C PRO A 109 17.59 -7.35 4.18
N LEU A 110 18.05 -6.23 3.64
CA LEU A 110 19.41 -5.72 3.88
C LEU A 110 19.77 -5.67 5.38
N ALA A 111 18.88 -5.15 6.21
CA ALA A 111 19.10 -5.05 7.66
C ALA A 111 19.34 -6.42 8.32
N GLN A 112 18.61 -7.46 7.91
CA GLN A 112 18.83 -8.83 8.36
C GLN A 112 20.21 -9.36 7.92
N VAL A 113 20.58 -9.15 6.66
CA VAL A 113 21.87 -9.61 6.11
C VAL A 113 23.05 -8.94 6.84
N LEU A 114 22.93 -7.63 7.09
CA LEU A 114 23.93 -6.88 7.85
C LEU A 114 24.06 -7.39 9.29
N SER A 115 22.93 -7.62 9.95
CA SER A 115 22.88 -8.17 11.31
C SER A 115 23.54 -9.55 11.40
N GLU A 116 23.22 -10.46 10.47
CA GLU A 116 23.82 -11.80 10.40
C GLU A 116 25.33 -11.76 10.10
N ALA A 117 25.79 -10.73 9.40
CA ALA A 117 27.21 -10.47 9.17
C ALA A 117 27.90 -9.76 10.38
N GLY A 118 27.18 -9.58 11.49
CA GLY A 118 27.69 -8.90 12.69
C GLY A 118 27.97 -7.41 12.51
N LYS A 119 27.29 -6.76 11.55
CA LYS A 119 27.41 -5.34 11.30
C LYS A 119 26.47 -4.53 12.18
N THR A 120 26.96 -3.37 12.64
CA THR A 120 26.13 -2.42 13.38
C THR A 120 25.42 -1.47 12.43
N GLN A 121 24.15 -1.15 12.75
CA GLN A 121 23.26 -0.34 11.90
C GLN A 121 22.62 0.79 12.69
N PHE A 122 22.37 1.90 12.02
CA PHE A 122 21.65 3.05 12.57
C PHE A 122 20.62 3.55 11.57
N HIS A 123 19.35 3.54 11.98
CA HIS A 123 18.22 3.98 11.16
C HIS A 123 17.61 5.24 11.76
N CYS A 124 17.53 6.32 10.97
CA CYS A 124 17.06 7.61 11.47
C CYS A 124 16.15 8.32 10.48
N ALA A 125 15.01 8.77 10.96
CA ALA A 125 14.12 9.68 10.23
C ALA A 125 13.26 10.47 11.20
N GLU A 126 12.58 11.49 10.69
CA GLU A 126 11.49 12.13 11.44
C GLU A 126 10.23 11.26 11.48
N SER A 127 9.30 11.55 12.45
CA SER A 127 8.16 10.68 12.76
C SER A 127 7.30 10.34 11.54
N GLU A 128 7.12 11.27 10.60
CA GLU A 128 6.34 11.05 9.36
C GLU A 128 6.93 9.94 8.48
N LYS A 129 8.24 9.72 8.56
CA LYS A 129 8.98 8.77 7.71
C LYS A 129 9.76 7.71 8.50
N PHE A 130 9.57 7.63 9.82
CA PHE A 130 10.28 6.67 10.65
C PHE A 130 9.96 5.21 10.30
N ALA A 131 8.68 4.89 10.09
CA ALA A 131 8.27 3.56 9.68
C ALA A 131 8.86 3.14 8.32
N HIS A 132 9.20 4.11 7.46
CA HIS A 132 9.76 3.82 6.13
C HIS A 132 11.19 3.31 6.22
N VAL A 133 12.05 3.91 7.05
CA VAL A 133 13.43 3.45 7.25
C VAL A 133 13.57 2.29 8.24
N THR A 134 12.50 1.92 8.95
CA THR A 134 12.44 0.78 9.87
C THR A 134 11.54 -0.32 9.29
N PHE A 135 10.25 -0.34 9.61
CA PHE A 135 9.32 -1.40 9.24
C PHE A 135 9.35 -1.77 7.75
N PHE A 136 9.19 -0.80 6.83
CA PHE A 136 9.17 -1.09 5.38
C PHE A 136 10.54 -1.49 4.86
N PHE A 137 11.60 -0.80 5.26
CA PHE A 137 12.97 -1.13 4.88
C PHE A 137 13.42 -2.50 5.42
N ASN A 138 12.95 -2.86 6.62
CA ASN A 138 13.21 -4.14 7.27
C ASN A 138 12.29 -5.28 6.78
N GLY A 139 11.58 -5.07 5.67
CA GLY A 139 10.77 -6.11 5.05
C GLY A 139 9.49 -6.49 5.81
N GLY A 140 8.93 -5.56 6.59
CA GLY A 140 7.72 -5.75 7.38
C GLY A 140 8.00 -6.22 8.82
N GLU A 141 9.26 -6.19 9.28
CA GLU A 141 9.62 -6.53 10.66
C GLU A 141 9.54 -5.29 11.55
N ASN A 142 8.82 -5.41 12.67
CA ASN A 142 8.66 -4.32 13.65
C ASN A 142 9.76 -4.28 14.70
N THR A 143 10.49 -5.38 14.86
CA THR A 143 11.55 -5.49 15.86
C THR A 143 12.89 -5.21 15.21
N PRO A 144 13.69 -4.28 15.72
CA PRO A 144 15.05 -4.04 15.22
C PRO A 144 15.87 -5.32 15.20
N PHE A 145 16.65 -5.53 14.15
CA PHE A 145 17.57 -6.67 14.06
C PHE A 145 18.74 -6.50 15.06
N PRO A 146 19.37 -7.59 15.53
CA PRO A 146 20.54 -7.48 16.39
C PRO A 146 21.64 -6.58 15.81
N GLY A 147 22.07 -5.57 16.55
CA GLY A 147 23.04 -4.56 16.10
C GLY A 147 22.43 -3.34 15.39
N GLU A 148 21.10 -3.27 15.29
CA GLU A 148 20.35 -2.13 14.76
C GLU A 148 19.90 -1.20 15.90
N GLU A 149 20.08 0.10 15.71
CA GLU A 149 19.56 1.16 16.57
C GLU A 149 18.69 2.10 15.75
N ASP A 150 17.45 2.30 16.20
CA ASP A 150 16.44 3.13 15.54
C ASP A 150 16.23 4.42 16.31
N VAL A 151 16.33 5.55 15.62
CA VAL A 151 16.12 6.87 16.21
C VAL A 151 15.08 7.67 15.46
N CYS A 152 13.95 7.92 16.15
CA CYS A 152 12.85 8.75 15.64
C CYS A 152 13.01 10.20 16.11
N VAL A 153 13.16 11.12 15.18
CA VAL A 153 13.14 12.56 15.45
C VAL A 153 11.69 13.04 15.34
N PRO A 154 11.14 13.73 16.36
CA PRO A 154 9.76 14.21 16.29
C PRO A 154 9.53 15.20 15.14
N SER A 155 8.54 14.93 14.30
CA SER A 155 8.07 15.89 13.28
C SER A 155 7.35 17.08 13.92
N PRO A 156 7.27 18.24 13.25
CA PRO A 156 6.50 19.39 13.73
C PRO A 156 5.03 19.02 13.98
N LYS A 157 4.45 19.52 15.08
CA LYS A 157 3.05 19.26 15.44
C LYS A 157 2.26 20.56 15.56
N GLY A 158 0.98 20.52 15.16
CA GLY A 158 0.03 21.63 15.34
C GLY A 158 0.24 22.82 14.40
N ILE A 159 0.99 22.62 13.32
CA ILE A 159 1.18 23.61 12.24
C ILE A 159 1.02 22.90 10.90
N ASP A 160 0.60 23.63 9.88
CA ASP A 160 0.62 23.14 8.50
C ASP A 160 2.07 23.04 8.03
N PHE A 161 2.45 21.95 7.39
CA PHE A 161 3.84 21.66 7.05
C PHE A 161 4.45 22.69 6.09
N ASP A 162 3.65 23.31 5.22
CA ASP A 162 4.10 24.37 4.31
C ASP A 162 4.49 25.68 5.01
N GLN A 163 4.13 25.85 6.29
CA GLN A 163 4.59 26.97 7.12
C GLN A 163 5.99 26.72 7.72
N LYS A 164 6.46 25.47 7.66
CA LYS A 164 7.77 25.06 8.14
C LYS A 164 8.43 24.07 7.17
N PRO A 165 8.83 24.51 5.96
CA PRO A 165 9.34 23.64 4.91
C PRO A 165 10.65 22.90 5.26
N GLU A 166 11.41 23.37 6.25
CA GLU A 166 12.57 22.62 6.79
C GLU A 166 12.16 21.40 7.59
N LEU A 167 10.91 21.30 8.08
CA LEU A 167 10.40 20.23 8.95
C LEU A 167 11.34 19.99 10.16
N SER A 168 11.71 18.73 10.42
CA SER A 168 12.71 18.36 11.43
C SER A 168 14.06 17.97 10.80
N LEU A 169 14.26 18.25 9.52
CA LEU A 169 15.48 17.89 8.78
C LEU A 169 16.79 18.37 9.44
N PRO A 170 16.89 19.60 10.00
CA PRO A 170 18.12 20.02 10.68
C PRO A 170 18.47 19.14 11.90
N GLU A 171 17.48 18.58 12.59
CA GLU A 171 17.69 17.67 13.71
C GLU A 171 18.06 16.27 13.21
N VAL A 172 17.40 15.77 12.16
CA VAL A 172 17.76 14.50 11.50
C VAL A 172 19.22 14.55 11.04
N ALA A 173 19.62 15.61 10.34
CA ALA A 173 20.99 15.79 9.85
C ALA A 173 22.02 15.80 11.00
N ARG A 174 21.75 16.51 12.12
CA ARG A 174 22.62 16.50 13.31
C ARG A 174 22.70 15.13 13.96
N THR A 175 21.59 14.43 14.07
CA THR A 175 21.50 13.09 14.66
C THR A 175 22.31 12.09 13.83
N VAL A 176 22.16 12.10 12.51
CA VAL A 176 22.93 11.26 11.59
C VAL A 176 24.42 11.59 11.66
N ALA A 177 24.79 12.87 11.62
CA ALA A 177 26.20 13.29 11.74
C ALA A 177 26.81 12.84 13.08
N GLY A 178 26.06 12.83 14.18
CA GLY A 178 26.47 12.33 15.49
C GLY A 178 26.61 10.80 15.58
N ALA A 179 26.02 10.06 14.67
CA ALA A 179 26.12 8.60 14.56
C ALA A 179 27.34 8.14 13.73
N LEU A 180 27.86 9.01 12.87
CA LEU A 180 29.02 8.71 12.03
C LEU A 180 30.23 8.25 12.87
N GLY A 181 30.94 7.27 12.37
CA GLY A 181 32.07 6.64 13.03
C GLY A 181 31.71 5.54 14.02
N LYS A 182 30.43 5.39 14.42
CA LYS A 182 29.97 4.41 15.41
C LYS A 182 29.37 3.15 14.80
N TYR A 183 28.77 3.27 13.60
CA TYR A 183 28.05 2.19 12.93
C TYR A 183 28.69 1.84 11.60
N ASP A 184 28.53 0.59 11.17
CA ASP A 184 29.01 0.11 9.87
C ASP A 184 28.08 0.58 8.73
N PHE A 185 26.77 0.62 8.99
CA PHE A 185 25.75 1.07 8.06
C PHE A 185 24.84 2.12 8.71
N ILE A 186 24.53 3.15 7.97
CA ILE A 186 23.57 4.18 8.38
C ILE A 186 22.57 4.39 7.25
N VAL A 187 21.27 4.40 7.56
CA VAL A 187 20.21 4.81 6.64
C VAL A 187 19.40 5.94 7.23
N THR A 188 19.10 6.93 6.41
CA THR A 188 18.26 8.06 6.79
C THR A 188 17.33 8.49 5.68
N ASN A 189 16.19 9.06 6.08
CA ASN A 189 15.21 9.63 5.15
C ASN A 189 15.09 11.13 5.41
N PHE A 190 15.15 11.92 4.33
CA PHE A 190 14.89 13.35 4.30
C PHE A 190 13.48 13.58 3.74
N ALA A 191 12.53 13.80 4.64
CA ALA A 191 11.09 13.75 4.36
C ALA A 191 10.55 14.90 3.47
N ASN A 192 11.33 15.97 3.32
CA ASN A 192 10.85 17.26 2.83
C ASN A 192 10.26 17.20 1.41
N GLY A 193 10.89 16.45 0.49
CA GLY A 193 10.43 16.39 -0.91
C GLY A 193 9.04 15.77 -1.03
N ASP A 194 8.70 14.78 -0.21
CA ASP A 194 7.37 14.18 -0.21
C ASP A 194 6.37 14.99 0.63
N VAL A 195 6.67 15.27 1.89
CA VAL A 195 5.73 15.93 2.80
C VAL A 195 5.34 17.32 2.30
N ILE A 196 6.31 18.13 1.88
CA ILE A 196 6.05 19.46 1.30
C ILE A 196 5.54 19.34 -0.14
N GLY A 197 6.00 18.31 -0.87
CA GLY A 197 5.52 17.98 -2.22
C GLY A 197 4.00 17.80 -2.29
N HIS A 198 3.38 17.28 -1.26
CA HIS A 198 1.92 17.13 -1.18
C HIS A 198 1.15 18.44 -0.97
N THR A 199 1.83 19.52 -0.58
CA THR A 199 1.18 20.84 -0.42
C THR A 199 0.97 21.53 -1.76
N GLN A 200 0.10 22.54 -1.78
CA GLN A 200 -0.12 23.37 -2.97
C GLN A 200 0.74 24.65 -2.98
N ASN A 201 1.63 24.81 -1.99
CA ASN A 201 2.44 26.00 -1.79
C ASN A 201 3.78 25.89 -2.54
N THR A 202 3.85 26.46 -3.72
CA THR A 202 5.06 26.45 -4.58
C THR A 202 6.28 27.03 -3.87
N ALA A 203 6.12 28.14 -3.13
CA ALA A 203 7.24 28.76 -2.43
C ALA A 203 7.83 27.81 -1.37
N ALA A 204 6.97 27.14 -0.59
CA ALA A 204 7.39 26.16 0.39
C ALA A 204 8.13 24.97 -0.27
N LYS A 205 7.72 24.54 -1.48
CA LYS A 205 8.44 23.50 -2.23
C LYS A 205 9.85 23.93 -2.62
N LEU A 206 10.02 25.15 -3.11
CA LEU A 206 11.34 25.68 -3.45
C LEU A 206 12.24 25.79 -2.20
N ASP A 207 11.69 26.28 -1.09
CA ASP A 207 12.42 26.38 0.19
C ASP A 207 12.83 24.99 0.70
N ALA A 208 11.94 24.01 0.62
CA ALA A 208 12.22 22.62 1.00
C ALA A 208 13.39 22.04 0.21
N CYS A 209 13.45 22.25 -1.11
CA CYS A 209 14.59 21.85 -1.94
C CYS A 209 15.91 22.47 -1.44
N GLY A 210 15.90 23.76 -1.10
CA GLY A 210 17.07 24.45 -0.54
C GLY A 210 17.50 23.87 0.82
N TYR A 211 16.54 23.48 1.68
CA TYR A 211 16.87 22.82 2.96
C TYR A 211 17.48 21.44 2.75
N VAL A 212 16.96 20.63 1.83
CA VAL A 212 17.53 19.33 1.48
C VAL A 212 18.95 19.47 0.97
N SER A 213 19.21 20.41 0.06
CA SER A 213 20.58 20.67 -0.47
C SER A 213 21.59 20.98 0.64
N ARG A 214 21.21 21.83 1.61
CA ARG A 214 22.08 22.16 2.77
C ARG A 214 22.28 20.96 3.72
N ALA A 215 21.24 20.17 3.95
CA ALA A 215 21.36 18.98 4.79
C ALA A 215 22.24 17.91 4.14
N LEU A 216 22.15 17.76 2.81
CA LEU A 216 23.06 16.88 2.05
C LEU A 216 24.51 17.33 2.23
N GLU A 217 24.83 18.63 2.04
CA GLU A 217 26.18 19.17 2.26
C GLU A 217 26.71 18.79 3.65
N GLN A 218 25.94 19.08 4.70
CA GLN A 218 26.33 18.80 6.08
C GLN A 218 26.61 17.31 6.32
N VAL A 219 25.72 16.44 5.89
CA VAL A 219 25.77 15.01 6.22
C VAL A 219 26.77 14.27 5.34
N VAL A 220 26.82 14.58 4.04
CA VAL A 220 27.75 13.94 3.09
C VAL A 220 29.19 14.30 3.42
N ASP A 221 29.49 15.58 3.64
CA ASP A 221 30.87 16.01 3.96
C ASP A 221 31.35 15.40 5.28
N ALA A 222 30.47 15.35 6.30
CA ALA A 222 30.78 14.69 7.57
C ALA A 222 31.03 13.18 7.40
N ALA A 223 30.25 12.50 6.55
CA ALA A 223 30.39 11.07 6.28
C ALA A 223 31.69 10.76 5.52
N LEU A 224 32.02 11.54 4.50
CA LEU A 224 33.26 11.39 3.75
C LEU A 224 34.50 11.62 4.63
N ALA A 225 34.46 12.60 5.55
CA ALA A 225 35.50 12.84 6.53
C ALA A 225 35.69 11.69 7.53
N GLN A 226 34.65 10.85 7.72
CA GLN A 226 34.69 9.63 8.55
C GLN A 226 34.86 8.36 7.73
N ASP A 227 35.24 8.49 6.43
CA ASP A 227 35.55 7.37 5.53
C ASP A 227 34.36 6.44 5.22
N TYR A 228 33.15 6.99 5.17
CA TYR A 228 31.99 6.30 4.62
C TYR A 228 31.96 6.40 3.09
N VAL A 229 31.47 5.36 2.46
CA VAL A 229 30.91 5.48 1.12
C VAL A 229 29.50 6.00 1.26
N VAL A 230 29.12 6.99 0.48
CA VAL A 230 27.79 7.62 0.57
C VAL A 230 26.98 7.29 -0.69
N ALA A 231 25.81 6.72 -0.50
CA ALA A 231 24.78 6.61 -1.53
C ALA A 231 23.66 7.60 -1.24
N ILE A 232 23.22 8.33 -2.26
CA ILE A 232 22.06 9.23 -2.20
C ILE A 232 21.08 8.77 -3.26
N THR A 233 19.83 8.55 -2.87
CA THR A 233 18.75 8.19 -3.80
C THR A 233 17.43 8.79 -3.35
N ALA A 234 16.35 8.45 -4.04
CA ALA A 234 14.98 8.71 -3.61
C ALA A 234 14.16 7.42 -3.73
N ASP A 235 13.03 7.39 -3.08
CA ASP A 235 12.10 6.26 -3.08
C ASP A 235 11.01 6.38 -4.15
N HIS A 236 10.66 7.60 -4.54
CA HIS A 236 9.77 7.97 -5.65
C HIS A 236 9.94 9.46 -5.99
N GLY A 237 9.25 9.94 -7.02
CA GLY A 237 9.16 11.36 -7.35
C GLY A 237 7.88 12.00 -6.82
N ASN A 238 7.95 13.29 -6.51
CA ASN A 238 6.85 14.17 -6.11
C ASN A 238 7.19 15.65 -6.35
N ILE A 239 8.19 16.19 -5.61
CA ILE A 239 8.44 17.63 -5.51
C ILE A 239 8.92 18.25 -6.84
N GLU A 240 9.54 17.46 -7.72
CA GLU A 240 10.04 17.89 -9.03
C GLU A 240 8.93 18.29 -9.99
N LYS A 241 7.64 18.11 -9.59
CA LYS A 241 6.50 18.48 -10.43
C LYS A 241 5.58 19.46 -9.71
N LEU A 242 5.63 20.73 -10.12
CA LEU A 242 4.85 21.81 -9.51
C LEU A 242 3.42 21.88 -9.99
N TYR A 243 3.15 21.54 -11.26
CA TYR A 243 1.84 21.78 -11.88
C TYR A 243 1.29 20.55 -12.60
N THR A 244 -0.02 20.41 -12.55
CA THR A 244 -0.77 19.48 -13.40
C THR A 244 -0.77 19.95 -14.85
N VAL A 245 -1.18 19.09 -15.79
CA VAL A 245 -1.37 19.45 -17.20
C VAL A 245 -2.33 20.65 -17.38
N ALA A 246 -3.25 20.84 -16.45
CA ALA A 246 -4.19 21.97 -16.44
C ALA A 246 -3.60 23.26 -15.80
N GLY A 247 -2.32 23.27 -15.43
CA GLY A 247 -1.64 24.42 -14.84
C GLY A 247 -2.03 24.70 -13.38
N LYS A 248 -2.66 23.76 -12.69
CA LYS A 248 -2.95 23.85 -11.24
C LYS A 248 -1.80 23.27 -10.43
N PRO A 249 -1.56 23.75 -9.19
CA PRO A 249 -0.58 23.12 -8.31
C PRO A 249 -0.80 21.62 -8.21
N ASP A 250 0.27 20.83 -8.34
CA ASP A 250 0.26 19.37 -8.24
C ASP A 250 0.89 18.93 -6.90
N GLY A 251 0.21 18.06 -6.17
CA GLY A 251 0.71 17.44 -4.95
C GLY A 251 0.77 15.93 -5.06
N SER A 252 0.73 15.40 -6.28
CA SER A 252 0.68 13.96 -6.54
C SER A 252 2.07 13.41 -6.81
N HIS A 253 2.31 12.16 -6.37
CA HIS A 253 3.52 11.43 -6.77
C HIS A 253 3.62 11.29 -8.29
N THR A 254 4.85 11.20 -8.78
CA THR A 254 5.15 11.09 -10.21
C THR A 254 5.59 9.67 -10.60
N THR A 255 5.65 9.42 -11.89
CA THR A 255 6.29 8.21 -12.46
C THR A 255 7.71 8.48 -12.94
N ASN A 256 8.30 9.62 -12.58
CA ASN A 256 9.65 9.99 -12.96
C ASN A 256 10.66 9.00 -12.38
N LEU A 257 11.80 8.89 -13.06
CA LEU A 257 12.95 8.19 -12.52
C LEU A 257 13.51 8.96 -11.32
N VAL A 258 14.22 8.27 -10.46
CA VAL A 258 14.93 8.89 -9.34
C VAL A 258 16.44 8.77 -9.51
N PRO A 259 17.23 9.67 -8.94
CA PRO A 259 18.69 9.60 -9.01
C PRO A 259 19.25 8.53 -8.05
N PHE A 260 20.41 7.98 -8.41
CA PHE A 260 21.28 7.26 -7.50
C PHE A 260 22.71 7.79 -7.68
N ILE A 261 23.22 8.43 -6.64
CA ILE A 261 24.58 9.01 -6.60
C ILE A 261 25.43 8.16 -5.67
N LEU A 262 26.65 7.81 -6.07
CA LEU A 262 27.57 7.03 -5.24
C LEU A 262 28.91 7.76 -5.12
N ILE A 263 29.34 7.99 -3.88
CA ILE A 263 30.53 8.79 -3.56
C ILE A 263 31.47 7.97 -2.68
N ASP A 264 32.69 7.77 -3.13
CA ASP A 264 33.78 7.20 -2.34
C ASP A 264 34.96 8.18 -2.32
N SER A 265 35.30 8.69 -1.14
CA SER A 265 36.40 9.64 -0.98
C SER A 265 37.79 9.04 -1.26
N ARG A 266 37.91 7.70 -1.28
CA ARG A 266 39.18 7.00 -1.61
C ARG A 266 39.38 6.80 -3.10
N GLN A 267 38.38 7.14 -3.93
CA GLN A 267 38.43 6.98 -5.37
C GLN A 267 38.70 8.32 -6.05
N GLU A 268 39.75 8.37 -6.87
CA GLU A 268 40.04 9.52 -7.73
C GLU A 268 39.27 9.44 -9.05
N ASP A 269 39.08 8.22 -9.60
CA ASP A 269 38.34 7.97 -10.83
C ASP A 269 36.84 7.84 -10.59
N PRO A 270 35.98 8.31 -11.51
CA PRO A 270 34.56 8.16 -11.42
C PRO A 270 34.15 6.66 -11.38
N ILE A 271 33.24 6.30 -10.48
CA ILE A 271 32.67 4.95 -10.40
C ILE A 271 31.72 4.77 -11.58
N SER A 272 31.90 3.72 -12.38
CA SER A 272 30.97 3.39 -13.45
C SER A 272 29.66 2.86 -12.86
N LEU A 273 28.56 3.57 -13.10
CA LEU A 273 27.21 3.19 -12.64
C LEU A 273 26.30 2.90 -13.82
N ARG A 274 25.50 1.83 -13.72
CA ARG A 274 24.43 1.51 -14.68
C ARG A 274 23.08 2.04 -14.20
N ASP A 275 22.19 2.38 -15.11
CA ASP A 275 20.77 2.60 -14.79
C ASP A 275 20.13 1.29 -14.26
N GLY A 276 19.17 1.42 -13.33
CA GLY A 276 18.54 0.26 -12.67
C GLY A 276 17.17 0.56 -12.06
N ALA A 277 16.89 -0.12 -10.96
CA ALA A 277 15.68 0.05 -10.16
C ALA A 277 16.02 0.13 -8.67
N LEU A 278 15.06 0.51 -7.84
CA LEU A 278 15.27 0.64 -6.39
C LEU A 278 15.76 -0.66 -5.74
N CYS A 279 15.35 -1.81 -6.26
CA CYS A 279 15.79 -3.12 -5.78
C CYS A 279 17.29 -3.41 -6.02
N ASP A 280 17.98 -2.60 -6.80
CA ASP A 280 19.41 -2.73 -7.05
C ASP A 280 20.28 -2.05 -5.97
N VAL A 281 19.67 -1.24 -5.10
CA VAL A 281 20.38 -0.46 -4.08
C VAL A 281 20.95 -1.36 -2.98
N ALA A 282 20.16 -2.27 -2.39
CA ALA A 282 20.66 -3.19 -1.35
C ALA A 282 21.81 -4.09 -1.87
N PRO A 283 21.73 -4.72 -3.06
CA PRO A 283 22.86 -5.42 -3.66
C PRO A 283 24.12 -4.53 -3.82
N THR A 284 23.95 -3.25 -4.19
CA THR A 284 25.07 -2.31 -4.31
C THR A 284 25.71 -2.04 -2.95
N ILE A 285 24.91 -1.87 -1.90
CA ILE A 285 25.40 -1.67 -0.53
C ILE A 285 26.20 -2.90 -0.05
N LEU A 286 25.67 -4.11 -0.28
CA LEU A 286 26.37 -5.36 0.07
C LEU A 286 27.70 -5.50 -0.69
N ASP A 287 27.73 -5.14 -1.97
CA ASP A 287 28.93 -5.15 -2.80
C ASP A 287 29.98 -4.16 -2.23
N VAL A 288 29.60 -2.92 -1.94
CA VAL A 288 30.48 -1.92 -1.29
C VAL A 288 31.04 -2.42 0.03
N MET A 289 30.21 -3.07 0.86
CA MET A 289 30.62 -3.57 2.17
C MET A 289 31.39 -4.90 2.09
N GLY A 290 31.50 -5.50 0.90
CA GLY A 290 32.18 -6.78 0.68
C GLY A 290 31.44 -7.97 1.31
N LEU A 291 30.10 -7.91 1.35
CA LEU A 291 29.23 -8.93 1.91
C LEU A 291 28.54 -9.74 0.78
N PRO A 292 28.31 -11.04 0.99
CA PRO A 292 27.65 -11.86 -0.01
C PRO A 292 26.18 -11.47 -0.15
N GLN A 293 25.71 -11.34 -1.40
CA GLN A 293 24.31 -11.14 -1.71
C GLN A 293 23.54 -12.45 -1.52
N PRO A 294 22.43 -12.48 -0.73
CA PRO A 294 21.60 -13.68 -0.61
C PRO A 294 20.81 -13.96 -1.89
N LEU A 295 20.42 -15.22 -2.10
CA LEU A 295 19.69 -15.66 -3.31
C LEU A 295 18.30 -15.01 -3.43
N GLU A 296 17.74 -14.60 -2.33
CA GLU A 296 16.45 -13.93 -2.25
C GLU A 296 16.48 -12.51 -2.83
N MET A 297 17.64 -11.86 -2.86
CA MET A 297 17.83 -10.57 -3.53
C MET A 297 18.08 -10.80 -5.03
N THR A 298 17.14 -10.37 -5.86
CA THR A 298 17.21 -10.52 -7.32
C THR A 298 17.77 -9.29 -8.03
N GLY A 299 17.92 -8.17 -7.33
CA GLY A 299 18.60 -6.98 -7.81
C GLY A 299 20.10 -7.23 -8.07
N ARG A 300 20.77 -6.28 -8.68
CA ARG A 300 22.19 -6.37 -9.02
C ARG A 300 22.91 -5.10 -8.60
N SER A 301 24.17 -5.17 -8.23
CA SER A 301 24.99 -3.98 -7.97
C SER A 301 24.92 -3.00 -9.15
N LEU A 302 24.75 -1.72 -8.82
CA LEU A 302 24.76 -0.61 -9.78
C LEU A 302 26.20 -0.23 -10.19
N ALA A 303 27.19 -0.57 -9.36
CA ALA A 303 28.60 -0.28 -9.60
C ALA A 303 29.26 -1.44 -10.35
N GLU A 304 29.27 -1.37 -11.66
CA GLU A 304 29.78 -2.43 -12.52
C GLU A 304 31.31 -2.50 -12.54
N GLY A 305 31.86 -3.70 -12.28
CA GLY A 305 33.28 -3.99 -12.40
C GLY A 305 34.18 -3.24 -11.40
N HIS A 306 33.59 -2.60 -10.39
CA HIS A 306 34.33 -1.88 -9.37
C HIS A 306 34.78 -2.84 -8.26
N THR A 307 36.00 -2.62 -7.71
CA THR A 307 36.55 -3.41 -6.60
C THR A 307 36.66 -2.56 -5.35
N TRP A 308 35.82 -2.85 -4.39
CA TRP A 308 35.80 -2.18 -3.10
C TRP A 308 36.89 -2.76 -2.17
N GLY A 309 37.55 -1.92 -1.41
CA GLY A 309 38.44 -2.38 -0.32
C GLY A 309 37.64 -3.07 0.80
N ARG A 310 38.35 -3.80 1.68
CA ARG A 310 37.71 -4.44 2.84
C ARG A 310 37.29 -3.41 3.91
N GLY A 311 36.23 -3.74 4.67
CA GLY A 311 35.81 -2.99 5.86
C GLY A 311 35.24 -1.61 5.54
N ARG A 312 34.55 -1.46 4.40
CA ARG A 312 33.91 -0.20 4.05
C ARG A 312 32.66 0.00 4.90
N ARG A 313 32.47 1.23 5.37
CA ARG A 313 31.25 1.70 6.02
C ARG A 313 30.38 2.40 4.99
N MET A 314 29.07 2.35 5.16
CA MET A 314 28.11 2.86 4.17
C MET A 314 27.08 3.77 4.82
N LEU A 315 26.79 4.90 4.18
CA LEU A 315 25.66 5.76 4.48
C LEU A 315 24.71 5.79 3.28
N LEU A 316 23.44 5.46 3.51
CA LEU A 316 22.35 5.62 2.55
C LEU A 316 21.48 6.80 2.96
N ILE A 317 21.38 7.80 2.11
CA ILE A 317 20.44 8.93 2.25
C ILE A 317 19.32 8.77 1.24
N ILE A 318 18.08 8.72 1.72
CA ILE A 318 16.88 8.64 0.90
C ILE A 318 16.21 10.02 0.93
N CYS A 319 16.28 10.75 -0.17
CA CYS A 319 15.55 12.02 -0.36
C CYS A 319 14.11 11.67 -0.78
N ASP A 320 13.19 11.59 0.17
CA ASP A 320 11.81 11.16 -0.06
C ASP A 320 11.09 12.10 -1.04
N GLY A 321 10.44 11.54 -2.06
CA GLY A 321 9.72 12.32 -3.06
C GLY A 321 10.60 13.16 -4.00
N TRP A 322 11.84 12.72 -4.30
CA TRP A 322 12.84 13.47 -5.07
C TRP A 322 13.11 12.83 -6.43
N GLY A 323 12.25 13.13 -7.40
CA GLY A 323 12.36 12.62 -8.78
C GLY A 323 13.30 13.44 -9.65
N LEU A 324 13.59 12.91 -10.83
CA LEU A 324 14.27 13.62 -11.92
C LEU A 324 13.22 14.33 -12.78
N GLY A 325 13.09 15.63 -12.61
CA GLY A 325 12.13 16.46 -13.31
C GLY A 325 12.54 16.82 -14.74
N ALA A 326 11.77 17.71 -15.37
CA ALA A 326 12.01 18.13 -16.74
C ALA A 326 13.11 19.19 -16.88
N GLY A 327 13.56 19.80 -15.79
CA GLY A 327 14.53 20.90 -15.80
C GLY A 327 13.96 22.19 -16.37
N ASP A 328 12.67 22.42 -16.22
CA ASP A 328 11.94 23.58 -16.72
C ASP A 328 11.26 24.39 -15.58
N GLU A 329 10.43 25.36 -15.94
CA GLU A 329 9.67 26.20 -14.99
C GLU A 329 8.60 25.42 -14.17
N GLY A 330 8.36 24.17 -14.48
CA GLY A 330 7.49 23.25 -13.72
C GLY A 330 8.23 22.37 -12.73
N ASP A 331 9.54 22.47 -12.62
CA ASP A 331 10.39 21.64 -11.80
C ASP A 331 10.92 22.40 -10.57
N ALA A 332 10.44 22.06 -9.38
CA ALA A 332 10.84 22.75 -8.16
C ALA A 332 12.32 22.60 -7.83
N ILE A 333 12.91 21.45 -8.11
CA ILE A 333 14.33 21.19 -7.82
C ILE A 333 15.21 22.07 -8.72
N HIS A 334 14.84 22.19 -10.00
CA HIS A 334 15.53 23.03 -10.97
C HIS A 334 15.43 24.53 -10.63
N LEU A 335 14.25 24.97 -10.16
CA LEU A 335 14.01 26.39 -9.86
C LEU A 335 14.57 26.81 -8.50
N ALA A 336 14.77 25.89 -7.57
CA ALA A 336 15.24 26.17 -6.22
C ALA A 336 16.75 26.47 -6.20
N HIS A 337 17.20 27.14 -5.14
CA HIS A 337 18.63 27.32 -4.90
C HIS A 337 19.20 26.07 -4.22
N THR A 338 19.78 25.15 -5.00
CA THR A 338 20.26 23.83 -4.60
C THR A 338 21.75 23.61 -4.93
N PRO A 339 22.68 24.50 -4.53
CA PRO A 339 24.05 24.48 -5.05
C PRO A 339 24.83 23.20 -4.75
N TYR A 340 24.58 22.55 -3.60
CA TYR A 340 25.26 21.28 -3.29
C TYR A 340 24.69 20.14 -4.13
N TRP A 341 23.37 20.08 -4.31
CA TRP A 341 22.73 19.09 -5.16
C TRP A 341 23.21 19.22 -6.62
N ASP A 342 23.27 20.43 -7.14
CA ASP A 342 23.75 20.71 -8.50
C ASP A 342 25.21 20.24 -8.66
N ALA A 343 26.06 20.57 -7.69
CA ALA A 343 27.45 20.11 -7.67
C ALA A 343 27.60 18.58 -7.58
N LEU A 344 26.71 17.90 -6.90
CA LEU A 344 26.69 16.43 -6.87
C LEU A 344 26.42 15.84 -8.25
N LEU A 345 25.42 16.35 -8.96
CA LEU A 345 25.09 15.86 -10.31
C LEU A 345 26.16 16.19 -11.35
N GLU A 346 26.85 17.33 -11.20
CA GLU A 346 27.91 17.72 -12.10
C GLU A 346 29.23 16.96 -11.87
N ASN A 347 29.56 16.66 -10.60
CA ASN A 347 30.92 16.25 -10.22
C ASN A 347 31.01 14.82 -9.67
N ARG A 348 29.89 14.11 -9.49
CA ARG A 348 29.89 12.75 -8.93
C ARG A 348 29.28 11.74 -9.89
N SER A 349 29.63 10.49 -9.69
CA SER A 349 29.02 9.40 -10.44
C SER A 349 27.57 9.20 -10.02
N TRP A 350 26.66 9.20 -10.99
CA TRP A 350 25.25 8.95 -10.74
C TRP A 350 24.59 8.22 -11.90
N CYS A 351 23.46 7.57 -11.63
CA CYS A 351 22.63 6.89 -12.60
C CYS A 351 21.14 7.08 -12.25
N ARG A 352 20.26 6.54 -13.06
CA ARG A 352 18.81 6.66 -12.93
C ARG A 352 18.20 5.34 -12.46
N LEU A 353 17.25 5.41 -11.51
CA LEU A 353 16.52 4.26 -11.06
C LEU A 353 15.03 4.35 -11.39
N GLN A 354 14.46 3.21 -11.77
CA GLN A 354 13.03 3.01 -11.83
C GLN A 354 12.46 2.96 -10.40
N ALA A 355 11.49 3.84 -10.11
CA ALA A 355 10.90 4.00 -8.78
C ALA A 355 9.37 3.98 -8.81
N SER A 356 8.77 3.44 -9.87
CA SER A 356 7.31 3.41 -10.07
C SER A 356 6.89 2.16 -10.84
N ARG A 357 5.58 1.95 -10.96
CA ARG A 357 4.98 0.89 -11.78
C ARG A 357 5.43 -0.51 -11.33
N GLU A 358 5.52 -1.44 -12.26
CA GLU A 358 5.95 -2.84 -12.04
C GLU A 358 7.37 -2.96 -11.49
N PHE A 359 8.21 -1.96 -11.66
CA PHE A 359 9.58 -1.97 -11.14
C PHE A 359 9.67 -1.92 -9.61
N VAL A 360 8.60 -1.48 -8.97
CA VAL A 360 8.47 -1.44 -7.50
C VAL A 360 7.26 -2.25 -7.00
N GLY A 361 6.77 -3.17 -7.83
CA GLY A 361 5.65 -4.06 -7.48
C GLY A 361 4.29 -3.37 -7.49
N LEU A 362 4.14 -2.26 -8.20
CA LEU A 362 2.88 -1.53 -8.40
C LEU A 362 2.29 -1.85 -9.77
N GLY A 363 0.98 -1.62 -9.95
CA GLY A 363 0.32 -1.80 -11.23
C GLY A 363 0.82 -0.85 -12.32
N ALA A 364 0.62 -1.23 -13.59
CA ALA A 364 1.00 -0.43 -14.75
C ALA A 364 0.47 1.01 -14.66
N GLY A 365 1.33 1.99 -14.94
CA GLY A 365 1.02 3.41 -14.91
C GLY A 365 0.88 4.04 -13.54
N LYS A 366 1.02 3.29 -12.44
CA LYS A 366 0.97 3.85 -11.07
C LYS A 366 2.28 4.55 -10.72
N ALA A 367 2.17 5.73 -10.12
CA ALA A 367 3.29 6.42 -9.47
C ALA A 367 3.84 5.58 -8.30
N GLY A 368 5.11 5.79 -7.97
CA GLY A 368 5.72 5.26 -6.76
C GLY A 368 5.08 5.81 -5.49
N ASN A 369 5.43 5.21 -4.36
CA ASN A 369 5.07 5.70 -3.03
C ASN A 369 6.13 5.25 -2.01
N SER A 370 6.14 5.90 -0.84
CA SER A 370 7.20 5.67 0.15
C SER A 370 7.20 4.23 0.69
N GLU A 371 6.04 3.59 0.86
CA GLU A 371 5.95 2.19 1.34
C GLU A 371 6.63 1.23 0.33
N ALA A 372 6.22 1.30 -0.94
CA ALA A 372 6.79 0.45 -1.99
C ALA A 372 8.28 0.78 -2.22
N GLY A 373 8.64 2.07 -2.25
CA GLY A 373 10.02 2.51 -2.47
C GLY A 373 10.97 1.96 -1.41
N HIS A 374 10.68 2.21 -0.11
CA HIS A 374 11.53 1.73 0.98
C HIS A 374 11.55 0.20 1.10
N SER A 375 10.41 -0.48 0.85
CA SER A 375 10.37 -1.94 0.81
C SER A 375 11.31 -2.50 -0.25
N ASN A 376 11.35 -1.91 -1.45
CA ASN A 376 12.24 -2.37 -2.53
C ASN A 376 13.72 -2.04 -2.25
N LEU A 377 13.99 -0.85 -1.68
CA LEU A 377 15.34 -0.45 -1.27
C LEU A 377 15.93 -1.42 -0.24
N GLY A 378 15.15 -1.83 0.76
CA GLY A 378 15.59 -2.76 1.79
C GLY A 378 15.59 -4.22 1.35
N ALA A 379 14.62 -4.64 0.53
CA ALA A 379 14.47 -6.03 0.10
C ALA A 379 15.51 -6.50 -0.92
N GLY A 380 16.12 -5.59 -1.68
CA GLY A 380 17.00 -5.95 -2.79
C GLY A 380 16.32 -6.75 -3.90
N ARG A 381 14.99 -6.69 -3.96
CA ARG A 381 14.13 -7.30 -4.99
C ARG A 381 12.85 -6.51 -5.16
N CYS A 382 12.16 -6.73 -6.27
CA CYS A 382 10.82 -6.17 -6.47
C CYS A 382 9.82 -6.84 -5.50
N VAL A 383 9.19 -6.04 -4.63
CA VAL A 383 8.17 -6.49 -3.66
C VAL A 383 6.80 -6.12 -4.21
N MET A 384 6.05 -7.13 -4.66
CA MET A 384 4.72 -6.89 -5.22
C MET A 384 3.72 -6.47 -4.15
N GLN A 385 2.99 -5.41 -4.44
CA GLN A 385 1.88 -4.96 -3.59
C GLN A 385 0.68 -5.90 -3.71
N ASP A 386 -0.16 -5.95 -2.67
CA ASP A 386 -1.27 -6.91 -2.60
C ASP A 386 -2.22 -6.83 -3.80
N ASP A 387 -2.50 -5.63 -4.35
CA ASP A 387 -3.35 -5.49 -5.52
C ASP A 387 -2.74 -6.13 -6.77
N VAL A 388 -1.45 -6.02 -6.94
CA VAL A 388 -0.75 -6.62 -8.07
C VAL A 388 -0.67 -8.14 -7.92
N ARG A 389 -0.45 -8.64 -6.71
CA ARG A 389 -0.44 -10.08 -6.41
C ARG A 389 -1.80 -10.72 -6.67
N LEU A 390 -2.89 -10.07 -6.23
CA LEU A 390 -4.25 -10.53 -6.46
C LEU A 390 -4.61 -10.53 -7.95
N ASP A 391 -4.31 -9.43 -8.66
CA ASP A 391 -4.59 -9.32 -10.09
C ASP A 391 -3.77 -10.35 -10.91
N ALA A 392 -2.50 -10.56 -10.55
CA ALA A 392 -1.67 -11.59 -11.17
C ALA A 392 -2.21 -13.00 -10.91
N ALA A 393 -2.64 -13.28 -9.68
CA ALA A 393 -3.22 -14.58 -9.33
C ALA A 393 -4.52 -14.88 -10.09
N VAL A 394 -5.35 -13.86 -10.34
CA VAL A 394 -6.55 -14.00 -11.19
C VAL A 394 -6.15 -14.31 -12.63
N GLN A 395 -5.14 -13.61 -13.17
CA GLN A 395 -4.70 -13.77 -14.56
C GLN A 395 -4.03 -15.12 -14.83
N ASP A 396 -3.18 -15.60 -13.91
CA ASP A 396 -2.46 -16.89 -14.07
C ASP A 396 -3.26 -18.09 -13.58
N GLY A 397 -4.46 -17.87 -13.02
CA GLY A 397 -5.37 -18.88 -12.50
C GLY A 397 -4.95 -19.48 -11.15
N SER A 398 -3.91 -18.96 -10.48
CA SER A 398 -3.52 -19.42 -9.13
C SER A 398 -4.56 -19.01 -8.07
N PHE A 399 -5.27 -17.93 -8.30
CA PHE A 399 -6.40 -17.50 -7.48
C PHE A 399 -7.43 -18.63 -7.29
N ALA A 400 -7.76 -19.34 -8.38
CA ALA A 400 -8.70 -20.45 -8.35
C ALA A 400 -8.17 -21.74 -7.66
N ARG A 401 -6.91 -21.75 -7.26
CA ARG A 401 -6.29 -22.83 -6.49
C ARG A 401 -6.00 -22.46 -5.04
N ASN A 402 -6.41 -21.25 -4.63
CA ASN A 402 -6.16 -20.79 -3.27
C ASN A 402 -6.87 -21.66 -2.24
N PRO A 403 -6.15 -22.26 -1.27
CA PRO A 403 -6.72 -23.22 -0.34
C PRO A 403 -7.77 -22.62 0.59
N VAL A 404 -7.69 -21.33 0.90
CA VAL A 404 -8.65 -20.64 1.78
C VAL A 404 -10.02 -20.55 1.13
N PHE A 405 -10.08 -20.23 -0.17
CA PHE A 405 -11.35 -20.19 -0.90
C PHE A 405 -11.93 -21.61 -1.11
N LEU A 406 -11.05 -22.57 -1.40
CA LEU A 406 -11.48 -23.96 -1.52
C LEU A 406 -12.06 -24.49 -0.21
N GLU A 407 -11.46 -24.16 0.94
CA GLU A 407 -11.98 -24.54 2.26
C GLU A 407 -13.29 -23.79 2.60
N ALA A 408 -13.45 -22.52 2.23
CA ALA A 408 -14.72 -21.80 2.39
C ALA A 408 -15.87 -22.48 1.64
N ILE A 409 -15.62 -22.87 0.38
CA ILE A 409 -16.60 -23.57 -0.45
C ILE A 409 -16.91 -24.96 0.13
N GLU A 410 -15.89 -25.70 0.56
CA GLU A 410 -16.04 -27.04 1.17
C GLU A 410 -16.76 -26.98 2.51
N HIS A 411 -16.50 -25.93 3.33
CA HIS A 411 -17.22 -25.71 4.59
C HIS A 411 -18.73 -25.52 4.33
N ALA A 412 -19.09 -24.64 3.42
CA ALA A 412 -20.49 -24.44 3.04
C ALA A 412 -21.12 -25.74 2.52
N ARG A 413 -20.42 -26.48 1.64
CA ARG A 413 -20.91 -27.73 1.06
C ARG A 413 -21.13 -28.83 2.13
N ARG A 414 -20.17 -29.03 3.05
CA ARG A 414 -20.26 -30.02 4.14
C ARG A 414 -21.43 -29.76 5.09
N ASN A 415 -21.70 -28.50 5.35
CA ASN A 415 -22.74 -28.08 6.26
C ASN A 415 -24.11 -27.89 5.60
N HIS A 416 -24.24 -28.13 4.28
CA HIS A 416 -25.45 -27.79 3.51
C HIS A 416 -25.88 -26.33 3.72
N ALA A 417 -24.91 -25.44 3.72
CA ALA A 417 -25.00 -24.02 4.02
C ALA A 417 -24.58 -23.19 2.80
N SER A 418 -24.62 -21.89 2.92
CA SER A 418 -24.38 -20.95 1.83
C SER A 418 -22.98 -20.34 1.88
N LEU A 419 -22.48 -19.91 0.73
CA LEU A 419 -21.31 -19.05 0.62
C LEU A 419 -21.73 -17.59 0.42
N HIS A 420 -21.21 -16.71 1.25
CA HIS A 420 -21.49 -15.27 1.22
C HIS A 420 -20.22 -14.50 0.82
N LEU A 421 -20.35 -13.63 -0.16
CA LEU A 421 -19.28 -12.80 -0.68
C LEU A 421 -19.58 -11.33 -0.39
N LEU A 422 -18.84 -10.73 0.54
CA LEU A 422 -18.91 -9.29 0.78
C LEU A 422 -18.14 -8.59 -0.35
N ALA A 423 -18.86 -8.07 -1.33
CA ALA A 423 -18.36 -7.70 -2.65
C ALA A 423 -18.30 -6.18 -2.84
N TYR A 424 -17.11 -5.66 -3.08
CA TYR A 424 -16.91 -4.24 -3.39
C TYR A 424 -17.23 -3.96 -4.86
N LEU A 425 -18.29 -3.18 -5.12
CA LEU A 425 -18.80 -2.94 -6.48
C LEU A 425 -17.99 -1.84 -7.19
N THR A 426 -16.86 -2.23 -7.73
CA THR A 426 -15.98 -1.37 -8.50
C THR A 426 -15.05 -2.20 -9.38
N HIS A 427 -14.63 -1.66 -10.51
CA HIS A 427 -13.63 -2.31 -11.36
C HIS A 427 -12.22 -2.18 -10.78
N LYS A 428 -11.92 -1.06 -10.08
CA LYS A 428 -10.61 -0.81 -9.50
C LYS A 428 -10.68 0.19 -8.35
N SER A 429 -10.32 -0.27 -7.16
CA SER A 429 -10.20 0.55 -5.97
C SER A 429 -9.05 0.03 -5.10
N SER A 430 -8.55 0.88 -4.19
CA SER A 430 -7.61 0.41 -3.17
C SER A 430 -8.23 -0.62 -2.21
N HIS A 431 -9.56 -0.67 -2.09
CA HIS A 431 -10.26 -1.57 -1.16
C HIS A 431 -10.72 -2.88 -1.78
N GLY A 432 -10.84 -2.99 -3.09
CA GLY A 432 -11.30 -4.21 -3.72
C GLY A 432 -11.58 -4.06 -5.22
N CYS A 433 -12.00 -5.17 -5.81
CA CYS A 433 -12.45 -5.25 -7.19
C CYS A 433 -13.52 -6.33 -7.29
N ILE A 434 -14.53 -6.11 -8.13
CA ILE A 434 -15.63 -7.07 -8.33
C ILE A 434 -15.17 -8.38 -8.98
N ASP A 435 -14.01 -8.40 -9.62
CA ASP A 435 -13.46 -9.61 -10.24
C ASP A 435 -13.09 -10.69 -9.22
N TYR A 436 -12.69 -10.32 -7.99
CA TYR A 436 -12.36 -11.30 -6.95
C TYR A 436 -13.55 -12.14 -6.49
N PRO A 437 -14.69 -11.55 -6.05
CA PRO A 437 -15.86 -12.34 -5.69
C PRO A 437 -16.45 -13.11 -6.87
N LEU A 438 -16.36 -12.61 -8.11
CA LEU A 438 -16.77 -13.34 -9.30
C LEU A 438 -15.89 -14.57 -9.54
N ALA A 439 -14.58 -14.47 -9.40
CA ALA A 439 -13.67 -15.62 -9.50
C ALA A 439 -13.99 -16.68 -8.43
N ILE A 440 -14.30 -16.27 -7.19
CA ILE A 440 -14.71 -17.19 -6.12
C ILE A 440 -16.07 -17.86 -6.46
N CYS A 441 -17.01 -17.11 -7.03
CA CYS A 441 -18.30 -17.66 -7.49
C CYS A 441 -18.13 -18.71 -8.59
N GLU A 442 -17.22 -18.48 -9.56
CA GLU A 442 -16.87 -19.48 -10.58
C GLU A 442 -16.25 -20.74 -9.96
N MET A 443 -15.41 -20.59 -8.94
CA MET A 443 -14.84 -21.73 -8.19
C MET A 443 -15.97 -22.52 -7.50
N ALA A 444 -16.90 -21.83 -6.83
CA ALA A 444 -18.04 -22.43 -6.14
C ALA A 444 -18.92 -23.22 -7.14
N LYS A 445 -19.18 -22.66 -8.32
CA LYS A 445 -19.90 -23.35 -9.40
C LYS A 445 -19.20 -24.64 -9.84
N LYS A 446 -17.88 -24.58 -10.05
CA LYS A 446 -17.07 -25.74 -10.46
C LYS A 446 -17.05 -26.83 -9.39
N GLN A 447 -17.19 -26.47 -8.10
CA GLN A 447 -17.25 -27.38 -6.95
C GLN A 447 -18.68 -27.88 -6.65
N GLY A 448 -19.67 -27.44 -7.43
CA GLY A 448 -21.06 -27.87 -7.30
C GLY A 448 -21.83 -27.28 -6.13
N LEU A 449 -21.38 -26.12 -5.60
CA LEU A 449 -22.16 -25.35 -4.63
C LEU A 449 -23.36 -24.71 -5.32
N GLU A 450 -24.53 -24.72 -4.68
CA GLU A 450 -25.78 -24.23 -5.29
C GLU A 450 -26.17 -22.83 -4.80
N GLU A 451 -25.75 -22.45 -3.59
CA GLU A 451 -26.12 -21.18 -2.96
C GLU A 451 -24.91 -20.28 -2.73
N VAL A 452 -24.78 -19.22 -3.53
CA VAL A 452 -23.77 -18.16 -3.39
C VAL A 452 -24.47 -16.81 -3.39
N TYR A 453 -24.26 -16.03 -2.34
CA TYR A 453 -24.86 -14.72 -2.14
C TYR A 453 -23.84 -13.59 -2.19
N PHE A 454 -24.19 -12.53 -2.91
CA PHE A 454 -23.40 -11.31 -3.03
C PHE A 454 -24.00 -10.21 -2.16
N HIS A 455 -23.23 -9.70 -1.24
CA HIS A 455 -23.50 -8.56 -0.38
C HIS A 455 -22.72 -7.36 -0.93
N ILE A 456 -23.41 -6.39 -1.48
CA ILE A 456 -22.80 -5.32 -2.25
C ILE A 456 -22.36 -4.16 -1.37
N ILE A 457 -21.10 -3.76 -1.50
CA ILE A 457 -20.55 -2.52 -0.94
C ILE A 457 -20.38 -1.51 -2.08
N PHE A 458 -21.21 -0.46 -2.09
CA PHE A 458 -21.11 0.63 -3.06
C PHE A 458 -19.92 1.54 -2.73
N ASP A 459 -19.10 1.88 -3.72
CA ASP A 459 -17.89 2.66 -3.49
C ASP A 459 -18.16 4.16 -3.29
N GLY A 460 -18.78 4.81 -4.25
CA GLY A 460 -19.08 6.24 -4.22
C GLY A 460 -17.87 7.17 -4.07
N ARG A 461 -16.65 6.65 -4.29
CA ARG A 461 -15.40 7.43 -4.20
C ARG A 461 -14.45 7.18 -5.37
N SER A 462 -14.27 5.91 -5.76
CA SER A 462 -13.44 5.51 -6.91
C SER A 462 -14.29 5.20 -8.15
N THR A 463 -15.60 5.28 -8.02
CA THR A 463 -16.60 5.15 -9.08
C THR A 463 -17.23 6.50 -9.39
N GLU A 464 -17.73 6.68 -10.61
CA GLU A 464 -18.49 7.87 -10.98
C GLU A 464 -19.76 7.99 -10.13
N PRO A 465 -20.10 9.17 -9.60
CA PRO A 465 -21.31 9.37 -8.82
C PRO A 465 -22.57 8.92 -9.59
N GLY A 466 -23.42 8.12 -8.95
CA GLY A 466 -24.65 7.61 -9.55
C GLY A 466 -24.46 6.41 -10.48
N SER A 467 -23.26 5.82 -10.54
CA SER A 467 -22.95 4.71 -11.45
C SER A 467 -23.40 3.33 -10.93
N ALA A 468 -23.81 3.21 -9.66
CA ALA A 468 -24.15 1.91 -9.07
C ALA A 468 -25.20 1.11 -9.87
N PRO A 469 -26.29 1.70 -10.42
CA PRO A 469 -27.24 0.93 -11.23
C PRO A 469 -26.63 0.31 -12.50
N ALA A 470 -25.67 0.98 -13.13
CA ALA A 470 -24.98 0.46 -14.33
C ALA A 470 -24.03 -0.68 -13.96
N LEU A 471 -23.28 -0.52 -12.87
CA LEU A 471 -22.37 -1.56 -12.34
C LEU A 471 -23.15 -2.80 -11.87
N LEU A 472 -24.33 -2.63 -11.27
CA LEU A 472 -25.22 -3.76 -10.92
C LEU A 472 -25.71 -4.51 -12.15
N ALA A 473 -26.08 -3.82 -13.23
CA ALA A 473 -26.48 -4.45 -14.46
C ALA A 473 -25.35 -5.24 -15.13
N GLU A 474 -24.13 -4.72 -15.06
CA GLU A 474 -22.95 -5.45 -15.52
C GLU A 474 -22.70 -6.70 -14.66
N LEU A 475 -22.78 -6.59 -13.34
CA LEU A 475 -22.63 -7.72 -12.42
C LEU A 475 -23.68 -8.80 -12.69
N ASP A 476 -24.95 -8.43 -12.86
CA ASP A 476 -26.03 -9.36 -13.25
C ASP A 476 -25.67 -10.13 -14.53
N SER A 477 -25.19 -9.43 -15.56
CA SER A 477 -24.79 -10.07 -16.82
C SER A 477 -23.63 -11.06 -16.63
N ARG A 478 -22.68 -10.76 -15.76
CA ARG A 478 -21.55 -11.67 -15.44
C ARG A 478 -22.03 -12.88 -14.64
N LEU A 479 -22.95 -12.70 -13.69
CA LEU A 479 -23.55 -13.80 -12.94
C LEU A 479 -24.41 -14.71 -13.84
N ASP A 480 -25.12 -14.16 -14.84
CA ASP A 480 -25.80 -14.94 -15.88
C ASP A 480 -24.84 -15.85 -16.65
N GLN A 481 -23.66 -15.35 -17.01
CA GLN A 481 -22.62 -16.14 -17.69
C GLN A 481 -22.05 -17.26 -16.81
N ILE A 482 -21.86 -16.98 -15.52
CA ILE A 482 -21.42 -17.99 -14.54
C ILE A 482 -22.55 -19.00 -14.28
N GLY A 483 -23.79 -18.57 -14.27
CA GLY A 483 -24.98 -19.38 -13.94
C GLY A 483 -25.05 -19.75 -12.46
N LEU A 484 -24.50 -18.91 -11.59
CA LEU A 484 -24.55 -19.01 -10.13
C LEU A 484 -24.38 -17.61 -9.53
N GLY A 485 -24.82 -17.45 -8.28
CA GLY A 485 -24.69 -16.21 -7.51
C GLY A 485 -25.96 -15.39 -7.51
N ARG A 486 -26.24 -14.75 -6.38
CA ARG A 486 -27.41 -13.88 -6.21
C ARG A 486 -27.05 -12.66 -5.37
N ILE A 487 -27.40 -11.49 -5.88
CA ILE A 487 -27.27 -10.21 -5.18
C ILE A 487 -28.47 -10.08 -4.22
N VAL A 488 -28.22 -9.94 -2.94
CA VAL A 488 -29.25 -10.01 -1.90
C VAL A 488 -29.38 -8.77 -1.04
N ASP A 489 -28.34 -7.94 -1.01
CA ASP A 489 -28.37 -6.67 -0.32
C ASP A 489 -27.31 -5.70 -0.88
N GLY A 490 -27.36 -4.46 -0.39
CA GLY A 490 -26.40 -3.45 -0.74
C GLY A 490 -26.35 -2.32 0.28
N VAL A 491 -25.15 -1.75 0.48
CA VAL A 491 -24.89 -0.67 1.43
C VAL A 491 -23.74 0.21 0.96
N GLY A 492 -23.79 1.51 1.22
CA GLY A 492 -22.71 2.45 0.93
C GLY A 492 -21.49 2.22 1.83
N ARG A 493 -20.28 2.37 1.25
CA ARG A 493 -19.03 2.21 2.02
C ARG A 493 -18.93 3.15 3.23
N GLY A 494 -19.52 4.33 3.16
CA GLY A 494 -19.53 5.28 4.27
C GLY A 494 -20.27 4.77 5.50
N VAL A 495 -21.11 3.74 5.34
CA VAL A 495 -21.83 3.06 6.43
C VAL A 495 -21.08 1.81 6.89
N VAL A 496 -20.74 0.92 5.95
CA VAL A 496 -20.16 -0.40 6.27
C VAL A 496 -18.68 -0.34 6.63
N LEU A 497 -17.93 0.60 6.08
CA LEU A 497 -16.49 0.75 6.25
C LEU A 497 -16.16 1.97 7.14
N ASP A 498 -16.79 2.07 8.30
CA ASP A 498 -16.44 3.05 9.31
C ASP A 498 -15.07 2.75 9.91
N ARG A 499 -14.36 3.78 10.38
CA ARG A 499 -13.05 3.67 11.04
C ARG A 499 -12.94 4.49 12.32
N ASP A 500 -14.04 5.13 12.70
CA ASP A 500 -14.07 6.06 13.81
C ASP A 500 -14.66 5.41 15.08
N LYS A 501 -14.72 4.05 15.08
CA LYS A 501 -15.29 3.22 16.16
C LYS A 501 -16.77 3.47 16.40
N ASN A 502 -17.50 3.86 15.35
CA ASN A 502 -18.94 4.03 15.41
C ASN A 502 -19.66 2.68 15.16
N TYR A 503 -19.53 1.79 16.11
CA TYR A 503 -20.09 0.43 16.02
C TYR A 503 -21.61 0.39 15.87
N ASP A 504 -22.37 1.39 16.35
CA ASP A 504 -23.81 1.46 16.12
C ASP A 504 -24.16 1.60 14.64
N LYS A 505 -23.30 2.31 13.89
CA LYS A 505 -23.43 2.48 12.45
C LYS A 505 -23.15 1.17 11.70
N VAL A 506 -22.04 0.52 12.02
CA VAL A 506 -21.65 -0.76 11.39
C VAL A 506 -22.57 -1.90 11.81
N LYS A 507 -23.13 -1.83 13.05
CA LYS A 507 -24.13 -2.79 13.52
C LYS A 507 -25.37 -2.84 12.61
N ARG A 508 -25.83 -1.72 12.09
CA ARG A 508 -26.97 -1.70 11.15
C ARG A 508 -26.71 -2.58 9.91
N VAL A 509 -25.46 -2.57 9.44
CA VAL A 509 -25.04 -3.45 8.35
C VAL A 509 -25.01 -4.90 8.80
N TYR A 510 -24.42 -5.19 9.95
CA TYR A 510 -24.40 -6.54 10.52
C TYR A 510 -25.82 -7.11 10.66
N ASP A 511 -26.77 -6.31 11.18
CA ASP A 511 -28.18 -6.71 11.34
C ASP A 511 -28.88 -6.91 9.97
N ALA A 512 -28.51 -6.12 8.96
CA ALA A 512 -29.01 -6.34 7.61
C ALA A 512 -28.51 -7.67 7.03
N LEU A 513 -27.24 -7.98 7.20
CA LEU A 513 -26.61 -9.21 6.71
C LEU A 513 -27.12 -10.48 7.44
N THR A 514 -27.40 -10.39 8.74
CA THR A 514 -27.76 -11.57 9.57
C THR A 514 -29.26 -11.71 9.82
N ASP A 515 -29.94 -10.61 10.10
CA ASP A 515 -31.36 -10.60 10.46
C ASP A 515 -32.29 -10.04 9.35
N GLY A 516 -31.69 -9.47 8.28
CA GLY A 516 -32.44 -8.89 7.18
C GLY A 516 -33.10 -7.57 7.52
N LEU A 517 -32.50 -6.80 8.44
CA LEU A 517 -33.01 -5.49 8.88
C LEU A 517 -32.45 -4.38 7.96
N GLY A 518 -33.34 -3.65 7.29
CA GLY A 518 -32.95 -2.57 6.37
C GLY A 518 -34.12 -2.07 5.55
N ALA A 519 -33.85 -1.28 4.53
CA ALA A 519 -34.85 -0.92 3.54
C ALA A 519 -35.14 -2.11 2.63
N TRP A 520 -36.35 -2.64 2.68
CA TRP A 520 -36.75 -3.81 1.89
C TRP A 520 -37.08 -3.45 0.44
N TYR A 521 -36.58 -4.26 -0.48
CA TYR A 521 -36.95 -4.21 -1.90
C TYR A 521 -37.28 -5.62 -2.43
N SER A 522 -37.97 -5.73 -3.56
CA SER A 522 -38.44 -7.00 -4.12
C SER A 522 -38.38 -7.04 -5.65
#